data_e228c048cbe7c63aa2077dad7e8644fd
#
_entry.id   e228c048cbe7c63aa2077dad7e8644fd
#
_cell.length_a   1.000
_cell.length_b   1.000
_cell.length_c   1.000
_cell.angle_alpha   90.00
_cell.angle_beta   90.00
_cell.angle_gamma   90.00
#
_symmetry.space_group_name_H-M   'P 1'
#
loop_
_entity.id
_entity.type
_entity.pdbx_description
1 polymer ?
#
loop_
_entity_poly.entity_id
_entity_poly.type
_entity_poly.pdbx_seq_one_letter_code
_entity_poly.pdbx_strand_id
1 'polypeptide(L)'
;MTRKFVASFLAIILFSLTILSFQRATPPEQPATGPGGKQYIHARVTKNRYGKGNQEYWIFEPDTPKPASAPLIVLIHGWGGMNPLYYGAWVDHLVKRGNIVVYPRYQETLLTPIKEFLPSTLGAIKDAITRLQNDGGHVKPDLNKVAVVGHSVGGLLAANVAALASESNLPRVRAVMSVEPGITEAPINIPLADLEKIPAETLLLAVAGDQDTLVRDTDAKRVFYESTQVPTANKDFIMMVTDAHGTPSLQASHRAPTAMNRDYDNGESVSGAPNPNRIGNSSSRQNGSANQSPRLETMMINALDYYGTWKLFDALCDAAFHGKNRQYALGNTKEQRFMGLWSDGVPVKELKVTDTP
;
A
#
# COMPACT_ATOMS: atom_id res chain seq x y z
N MET A 1 -53.55 -67.85 38.76
CA MET A 1 -53.78 -66.52 38.13
C MET A 1 -52.44 -65.77 38.19
N THR A 2 -51.64 -65.81 37.08
CA THR A 2 -50.32 -65.21 37.00
C THR A 2 -50.37 -64.08 35.96
N ARG A 3 -50.25 -62.84 36.41
CA ARG A 3 -50.16 -61.65 35.55
C ARG A 3 -48.69 -61.54 35.07
N LYS A 4 -48.49 -61.62 33.77
CA LYS A 4 -47.23 -61.28 33.09
C LYS A 4 -47.13 -59.78 32.91
N PHE A 5 -46.11 -59.14 33.51
CA PHE A 5 -45.72 -57.74 33.20
C PHE A 5 -44.85 -57.76 31.93
N VAL A 6 -45.29 -57.09 30.92
CA VAL A 6 -44.50 -56.81 29.72
C VAL A 6 -43.86 -55.44 29.93
N ALA A 7 -42.54 -55.39 30.10
CA ALA A 7 -41.78 -54.17 30.18
C ALA A 7 -41.36 -53.76 28.75
N SER A 8 -41.98 -52.68 28.25
CA SER A 8 -41.57 -52.07 26.97
C SER A 8 -40.31 -51.20 27.20
N PHE A 9 -39.19 -51.57 26.61
CA PHE A 9 -37.99 -50.75 26.57
C PHE A 9 -38.14 -49.77 25.44
N LEU A 10 -38.30 -48.47 25.76
CA LEU A 10 -38.30 -47.38 24.82
C LEU A 10 -36.85 -46.94 24.63
N ALA A 11 -36.23 -47.32 23.54
CA ALA A 11 -34.87 -46.87 23.17
C ALA A 11 -34.96 -45.45 22.57
N ILE A 12 -34.59 -44.46 23.35
CA ILE A 12 -34.41 -43.08 22.85
C ILE A 12 -33.06 -42.99 22.13
N ILE A 13 -33.10 -42.98 20.82
CA ILE A 13 -31.90 -42.69 19.99
C ILE A 13 -31.77 -41.16 19.98
N LEU A 14 -30.86 -40.64 20.80
CA LEU A 14 -30.39 -39.24 20.73
C LEU A 14 -29.55 -39.10 19.46
N PHE A 15 -30.13 -38.56 18.41
CA PHE A 15 -29.42 -38.10 17.24
C PHE A 15 -28.72 -36.77 17.61
N SER A 16 -27.45 -36.84 18.00
CA SER A 16 -26.61 -35.65 18.18
C SER A 16 -26.37 -35.05 16.79
N LEU A 17 -27.18 -34.05 16.38
CA LEU A 17 -26.87 -33.18 15.29
C LEU A 17 -25.65 -32.32 15.73
N THR A 18 -24.46 -32.75 15.35
CA THR A 18 -23.30 -31.83 15.31
C THR A 18 -23.59 -30.82 14.21
N ILE A 19 -24.03 -29.64 14.60
CA ILE A 19 -24.03 -28.48 13.71
C ILE A 19 -22.56 -28.16 13.47
N LEU A 20 -21.99 -28.68 12.36
CA LEU A 20 -20.78 -28.13 11.81
C LEU A 20 -21.09 -26.69 11.41
N SER A 21 -20.76 -25.75 12.30
CA SER A 21 -20.68 -24.35 11.89
C SER A 21 -19.58 -24.29 10.82
N PHE A 22 -19.97 -24.17 9.58
CA PHE A 22 -19.05 -23.84 8.51
C PHE A 22 -18.44 -22.47 8.82
N GLN A 23 -17.33 -22.47 9.55
CA GLN A 23 -16.58 -21.24 9.78
C GLN A 23 -16.01 -20.85 8.41
N ARG A 24 -16.44 -19.69 7.90
CA ARG A 24 -15.91 -19.17 6.63
C ARG A 24 -14.41 -19.00 6.76
N ALA A 25 -13.68 -19.29 5.70
CA ALA A 25 -12.24 -19.10 5.64
C ALA A 25 -11.87 -17.65 5.97
N THR A 26 -10.77 -17.45 6.66
CA THR A 26 -10.22 -16.11 6.94
C THR A 26 -9.07 -15.79 5.99
N PRO A 27 -8.85 -14.50 5.67
CA PRO A 27 -7.73 -14.09 4.82
C PRO A 27 -6.38 -14.55 5.38
N PRO A 28 -5.37 -14.72 4.50
CA PRO A 28 -4.02 -15.04 4.94
C PRO A 28 -3.42 -13.95 5.81
N GLU A 29 -2.66 -14.36 6.81
CA GLU A 29 -1.87 -13.46 7.64
C GLU A 29 -0.64 -12.94 6.90
N GLN A 30 -0.05 -11.87 7.43
CA GLN A 30 1.22 -11.35 6.93
C GLN A 30 2.30 -12.43 6.99
N PRO A 31 3.07 -12.68 5.90
CA PRO A 31 4.13 -13.67 5.89
C PRO A 31 5.21 -13.35 6.94
N ALA A 32 5.81 -14.38 7.52
CA ALA A 32 6.86 -14.22 8.53
C ALA A 32 8.12 -13.57 7.94
N THR A 33 8.48 -13.90 6.70
CA THR A 33 9.73 -13.49 6.04
C THR A 33 9.51 -13.11 4.58
N GLY A 34 10.54 -12.57 3.96
CA GLY A 34 10.52 -12.18 2.54
C GLY A 34 9.86 -10.82 2.28
N PRO A 35 9.66 -10.47 1.00
CA PRO A 35 8.95 -9.25 0.62
C PRO A 35 7.51 -9.25 1.13
N GLY A 36 7.06 -8.13 1.71
CA GLY A 36 5.76 -8.00 2.39
C GLY A 36 5.72 -8.64 3.78
N GLY A 37 6.76 -9.36 4.20
CA GLY A 37 6.81 -10.07 5.47
C GLY A 37 7.12 -9.21 6.69
N LYS A 38 6.79 -9.75 7.89
CA LYS A 38 6.97 -9.06 9.17
C LYS A 38 8.36 -9.24 9.82
N GLN A 39 9.36 -9.68 9.06
CA GLN A 39 10.75 -9.74 9.52
C GLN A 39 11.36 -8.35 9.51
N TYR A 40 11.12 -7.58 10.58
CA TYR A 40 11.62 -6.23 10.72
C TYR A 40 13.02 -6.19 11.33
N ILE A 41 13.87 -5.31 10.80
CA ILE A 41 15.26 -5.11 11.25
C ILE A 41 15.30 -4.06 12.38
N HIS A 42 14.35 -3.11 12.34
CA HIS A 42 14.27 -2.00 13.29
C HIS A 42 12.97 -2.07 14.09
N ALA A 43 13.07 -1.86 15.41
CA ALA A 43 11.92 -1.97 16.30
C ALA A 43 11.06 -0.69 16.34
N ARG A 44 11.67 0.49 16.08
CA ARG A 44 11.01 1.80 16.20
C ARG A 44 11.19 2.66 14.97
N VAL A 45 10.34 3.66 14.85
CA VAL A 45 10.36 4.69 13.81
C VAL A 45 10.45 6.06 14.47
N THR A 46 11.46 6.85 14.09
CA THR A 46 11.54 8.27 14.41
C THR A 46 10.70 9.05 13.38
N LYS A 47 9.92 10.02 13.84
CA LYS A 47 8.97 10.79 13.04
C LYS A 47 9.27 12.28 13.16
N ASN A 48 9.63 12.92 12.07
CA ASN A 48 9.95 14.34 12.02
C ASN A 48 9.08 15.02 10.97
N ARG A 49 8.56 16.21 11.28
CA ARG A 49 7.69 17.02 10.41
C ARG A 49 8.38 18.33 10.08
N TYR A 50 8.40 18.69 8.81
CA TYR A 50 9.07 19.87 8.27
C TYR A 50 8.18 20.60 7.26
N GLY A 51 8.55 21.86 6.94
CA GLY A 51 7.80 22.67 6.00
C GLY A 51 6.49 23.20 6.57
N LYS A 52 5.65 23.76 5.70
CA LYS A 52 4.31 24.30 6.03
C LYS A 52 3.40 24.27 4.80
N GLY A 53 2.10 24.15 5.04
CA GLY A 53 1.09 24.18 3.98
C GLY A 53 1.26 23.01 3.00
N ASN A 54 1.19 23.27 1.72
CA ASN A 54 1.40 22.27 0.66
C ASN A 54 2.87 21.88 0.43
N GLN A 55 3.80 22.54 1.10
CA GLN A 55 5.23 22.16 1.11
C GLN A 55 5.64 21.42 2.39
N GLU A 56 4.69 21.07 3.23
CA GLU A 56 4.92 20.25 4.40
C GLU A 56 5.24 18.81 4.01
N TYR A 57 6.08 18.16 4.81
CA TYR A 57 6.39 16.75 4.64
C TYR A 57 6.84 16.13 5.95
N TRP A 58 6.78 14.81 6.00
CA TRP A 58 7.35 14.02 7.09
C TRP A 58 8.57 13.25 6.62
N ILE A 59 9.53 13.09 7.52
CA ILE A 59 10.64 12.13 7.40
C ILE A 59 10.43 11.09 8.48
N PHE A 60 10.32 9.84 8.07
CA PHE A 60 10.25 8.67 8.94
C PHE A 60 11.55 7.89 8.81
N GLU A 61 12.21 7.61 9.93
CA GLU A 61 13.54 7.02 9.95
C GLU A 61 13.60 5.77 10.82
N PRO A 62 14.36 4.74 10.40
CA PRO A 62 14.55 3.53 11.21
C PRO A 62 15.34 3.86 12.50
N ASP A 63 14.83 3.28 13.61
CA ASP A 63 15.43 3.41 14.93
C ASP A 63 15.38 2.05 15.66
N THR A 64 16.33 1.84 16.53
CA THR A 64 16.50 0.65 17.37
C THR A 64 16.66 -0.66 16.58
N PRO A 65 17.89 -0.92 16.08
CA PRO A 65 19.04 -0.02 16.07
C PRO A 65 18.92 1.09 15.02
N LYS A 66 19.51 2.26 15.28
CA LYS A 66 19.58 3.32 14.27
C LYS A 66 20.72 3.04 13.32
N PRO A 67 20.48 2.90 11.98
CA PRO A 67 21.54 2.67 11.02
C PRO A 67 22.29 3.97 10.71
N ALA A 68 23.55 3.87 10.26
CA ALA A 68 24.32 5.02 9.81
C ALA A 68 23.78 5.59 8.48
N SER A 69 23.31 4.73 7.60
CA SER A 69 22.73 5.09 6.30
C SER A 69 21.63 4.12 5.90
N ALA A 70 20.68 4.60 5.09
CA ALA A 70 19.56 3.80 4.60
C ALA A 70 19.09 4.26 3.20
N PRO A 71 18.46 3.37 2.39
CA PRO A 71 17.78 3.74 1.16
C PRO A 71 16.70 4.80 1.43
N LEU A 72 16.40 5.61 0.41
CA LEU A 72 15.39 6.65 0.46
C LEU A 72 14.15 6.24 -0.34
N ILE A 73 13.01 6.20 0.30
CA ILE A 73 11.70 5.97 -0.33
C ILE A 73 10.86 7.24 -0.22
N VAL A 74 10.23 7.65 -1.32
CA VAL A 74 9.20 8.67 -1.32
C VAL A 74 7.86 7.97 -1.46
N LEU A 75 6.96 8.14 -0.46
CA LEU A 75 5.59 7.65 -0.51
C LEU A 75 4.64 8.84 -0.71
N ILE A 76 3.93 8.85 -1.83
CA ILE A 76 3.06 9.95 -2.24
C ILE A 76 1.60 9.51 -2.11
N HIS A 77 0.85 10.22 -1.27
CA HIS A 77 -0.53 9.88 -0.93
C HIS A 77 -1.52 10.19 -2.07
N GLY A 78 -2.73 9.63 -2.01
CA GLY A 78 -3.86 9.98 -2.86
C GLY A 78 -4.54 11.29 -2.43
N TRP A 79 -5.50 11.78 -3.23
CA TRP A 79 -6.26 13.00 -2.93
C TRP A 79 -6.82 12.97 -1.50
N GLY A 80 -6.50 14.01 -0.72
CA GLY A 80 -6.97 14.12 0.66
C GLY A 80 -6.22 13.26 1.69
N GLY A 81 -5.20 12.49 1.27
CA GLY A 81 -4.38 11.67 2.17
C GLY A 81 -3.30 12.45 2.93
N MET A 82 -3.51 13.74 3.18
CA MET A 82 -2.55 14.66 3.81
C MET A 82 -2.11 14.23 5.22
N ASN A 83 -2.93 13.46 5.93
CA ASN A 83 -2.57 12.89 7.21
C ASN A 83 -1.87 11.53 6.98
N PRO A 84 -0.62 11.33 7.42
CA PRO A 84 0.10 10.06 7.26
C PRO A 84 -0.61 8.84 7.85
N LEU A 85 -1.56 9.03 8.76
CA LEU A 85 -2.44 7.99 9.30
C LEU A 85 -2.95 7.03 8.23
N TYR A 86 -3.34 7.53 7.04
CA TYR A 86 -3.99 6.73 6.00
C TYR A 86 -3.07 5.69 5.34
N TYR A 87 -1.76 5.91 5.39
CA TYR A 87 -0.73 5.01 4.88
C TYR A 87 0.25 4.59 5.98
N GLY A 88 -0.10 4.88 7.24
CA GLY A 88 0.81 4.78 8.37
C GLY A 88 1.36 3.38 8.59
N ALA A 89 0.59 2.32 8.32
CA ALA A 89 1.08 0.95 8.44
C ALA A 89 2.05 0.58 7.31
N TRP A 90 1.84 1.08 6.10
CA TRP A 90 2.80 0.89 5.01
C TRP A 90 4.09 1.67 5.26
N VAL A 91 4.00 2.91 5.75
CA VAL A 91 5.17 3.69 6.19
C VAL A 91 5.93 2.95 7.29
N ASP A 92 5.22 2.46 8.33
CA ASP A 92 5.81 1.68 9.44
C ASP A 92 6.57 0.44 8.92
N HIS A 93 5.93 -0.30 8.01
CA HIS A 93 6.51 -1.47 7.37
C HIS A 93 7.81 -1.11 6.62
N LEU A 94 7.78 -0.13 5.74
CA LEU A 94 8.95 0.29 4.94
C LEU A 94 10.11 0.75 5.82
N VAL A 95 9.82 1.54 6.86
CA VAL A 95 10.84 2.08 7.76
C VAL A 95 11.45 0.99 8.63
N LYS A 96 10.63 0.10 9.20
CA LYS A 96 11.13 -1.02 10.03
C LYS A 96 11.93 -2.04 9.21
N ARG A 97 11.75 -2.08 7.90
CA ARG A 97 12.59 -2.86 6.98
C ARG A 97 13.93 -2.18 6.64
N GLY A 98 14.17 -0.97 7.12
CA GLY A 98 15.46 -0.29 7.04
C GLY A 98 15.53 0.83 5.99
N ASN A 99 14.40 1.42 5.62
CA ASN A 99 14.37 2.55 4.69
C ASN A 99 14.05 3.87 5.41
N ILE A 100 14.57 4.99 4.93
CA ILE A 100 14.03 6.31 5.21
C ILE A 100 12.80 6.51 4.33
N VAL A 101 11.69 6.99 4.89
CA VAL A 101 10.50 7.35 4.10
C VAL A 101 10.24 8.83 4.19
N VAL A 102 10.17 9.50 3.04
CA VAL A 102 9.69 10.88 2.89
C VAL A 102 8.25 10.83 2.41
N TYR A 103 7.39 11.55 3.12
CA TYR A 103 5.95 11.64 2.84
C TYR A 103 5.59 13.09 2.56
N PRO A 104 5.60 13.55 1.28
CA PRO A 104 5.21 14.90 0.90
C PRO A 104 3.71 15.12 1.12
N ARG A 105 3.32 16.22 1.75
CA ARG A 105 1.90 16.58 1.91
C ARG A 105 1.27 17.08 0.60
N TYR A 106 1.99 17.78 -0.23
CA TYR A 106 1.66 18.44 -1.50
C TYR A 106 0.27 19.11 -1.62
N GLN A 107 -0.65 18.83 -0.71
CA GLN A 107 -1.95 19.48 -0.52
C GLN A 107 -2.04 20.05 0.88
N GLU A 108 -2.37 21.31 1.03
CA GLU A 108 -2.73 21.90 2.34
C GLU A 108 -4.20 21.60 2.68
N THR A 109 -5.06 21.70 1.66
CA THR A 109 -6.49 21.42 1.74
C THR A 109 -6.95 20.66 0.50
N LEU A 110 -8.20 20.19 0.50
CA LEU A 110 -8.82 19.59 -0.70
C LEU A 110 -8.99 20.60 -1.85
N LEU A 111 -8.85 21.90 -1.59
CA LEU A 111 -8.96 22.99 -2.57
C LEU A 111 -7.59 23.46 -3.08
N THR A 112 -6.49 22.88 -2.65
CA THR A 112 -5.16 23.20 -3.16
C THR A 112 -5.15 23.03 -4.68
N PRO A 113 -4.70 24.04 -5.45
CA PRO A 113 -4.70 23.96 -6.91
C PRO A 113 -3.81 22.82 -7.41
N ILE A 114 -4.31 22.02 -8.34
CA ILE A 114 -3.60 20.85 -8.90
C ILE A 114 -2.22 21.22 -9.48
N LYS A 115 -2.10 22.38 -10.10
CA LYS A 115 -0.83 22.89 -10.65
C LYS A 115 0.29 23.01 -9.59
N GLU A 116 -0.06 23.02 -8.31
CA GLU A 116 0.88 23.11 -7.19
C GLU A 116 1.35 21.74 -6.69
N PHE A 117 0.68 20.65 -7.05
CA PHE A 117 0.97 19.32 -6.51
C PHE A 117 2.37 18.84 -6.85
N LEU A 118 2.71 18.85 -8.13
CA LEU A 118 4.02 18.39 -8.57
C LEU A 118 5.16 19.28 -8.08
N PRO A 119 5.09 20.63 -8.22
CA PRO A 119 6.13 21.51 -7.66
C PRO A 119 6.30 21.34 -6.14
N SER A 120 5.21 21.21 -5.39
CA SER A 120 5.26 21.00 -3.94
C SER A 120 5.87 19.65 -3.58
N THR A 121 5.54 18.58 -4.33
CA THR A 121 6.13 17.25 -4.15
C THR A 121 7.64 17.28 -4.39
N LEU A 122 8.08 17.85 -5.51
CA LEU A 122 9.51 17.95 -5.85
C LEU A 122 10.27 18.82 -4.85
N GLY A 123 9.67 19.94 -4.41
CA GLY A 123 10.25 20.82 -3.39
C GLY A 123 10.44 20.13 -2.05
N ALA A 124 9.42 19.40 -1.58
CA ALA A 124 9.46 18.63 -0.35
C ALA A 124 10.56 17.54 -0.38
N ILE A 125 10.66 16.81 -1.49
CA ILE A 125 11.71 15.78 -1.66
C ILE A 125 13.11 16.41 -1.60
N LYS A 126 13.30 17.54 -2.29
CA LYS A 126 14.59 18.26 -2.33
C LYS A 126 14.99 18.78 -0.95
N ASP A 127 14.06 19.40 -0.22
CA ASP A 127 14.31 19.89 1.14
C ASP A 127 14.61 18.73 2.11
N ALA A 128 13.84 17.65 2.02
CA ALA A 128 14.06 16.45 2.83
C ALA A 128 15.46 15.85 2.62
N ILE A 129 15.90 15.71 1.37
CA ILE A 129 17.25 15.23 1.05
C ILE A 129 18.31 16.17 1.64
N THR A 130 18.12 17.48 1.49
CA THR A 130 19.05 18.50 2.00
C THR A 130 19.19 18.38 3.51
N ARG A 131 18.10 18.24 4.25
CA ARG A 131 18.10 18.04 5.71
C ARG A 131 18.76 16.74 6.12
N LEU A 132 18.38 15.64 5.49
CA LEU A 132 18.96 14.32 5.78
C LEU A 132 20.49 14.30 5.56
N GLN A 133 20.99 15.09 4.62
CA GLN A 133 22.44 15.19 4.36
C GLN A 133 23.17 16.13 5.32
N ASN A 134 22.56 17.26 5.69
CA ASN A 134 23.25 18.36 6.36
C ASN A 134 22.92 18.49 7.85
N ASP A 135 21.67 18.20 8.25
CA ASP A 135 21.26 18.34 9.64
C ASP A 135 21.80 17.17 10.47
N GLY A 136 22.16 17.46 11.72
CA GLY A 136 22.61 16.44 12.67
C GLY A 136 21.45 15.56 13.14
N GLY A 137 21.77 14.34 13.56
CA GLY A 137 20.79 13.44 14.18
C GLY A 137 19.96 12.58 13.22
N HIS A 138 20.03 12.80 11.91
CA HIS A 138 19.36 11.97 10.90
C HIS A 138 20.16 10.75 10.47
N VAL A 139 19.47 9.73 9.98
CA VAL A 139 20.05 8.63 9.21
C VAL A 139 20.47 9.20 7.84
N LYS A 140 21.69 8.95 7.39
CA LYS A 140 22.14 9.47 6.09
C LYS A 140 21.45 8.72 4.94
N PRO A 141 20.89 9.42 3.93
CA PRO A 141 20.26 8.76 2.80
C PRO A 141 21.31 8.18 1.85
N ASP A 142 21.13 6.93 1.43
CA ASP A 142 21.88 6.37 0.29
C ASP A 142 21.20 6.82 -1.01
N LEU A 143 21.68 7.91 -1.58
CA LEU A 143 21.10 8.51 -2.78
C LEU A 143 21.32 7.68 -4.07
N ASN A 144 22.06 6.57 -4.01
CA ASN A 144 22.12 5.58 -5.09
C ASN A 144 20.95 4.57 -5.01
N LYS A 145 20.18 4.61 -3.92
CA LYS A 145 19.06 3.71 -3.62
C LYS A 145 17.81 4.52 -3.33
N VAL A 146 17.24 5.12 -4.38
CA VAL A 146 16.03 5.94 -4.29
C VAL A 146 14.88 5.25 -5.02
N ALA A 147 13.73 5.13 -4.34
CA ALA A 147 12.49 4.61 -4.92
C ALA A 147 11.32 5.55 -4.63
N VAL A 148 10.33 5.52 -5.51
CA VAL A 148 9.11 6.31 -5.35
C VAL A 148 7.89 5.39 -5.50
N VAL A 149 6.94 5.51 -4.60
CA VAL A 149 5.65 4.86 -4.69
C VAL A 149 4.55 5.87 -4.43
N GLY A 150 3.46 5.74 -5.13
CA GLY A 150 2.31 6.60 -4.90
C GLY A 150 0.99 5.91 -5.25
N HIS A 151 -0.07 6.34 -4.58
CA HIS A 151 -1.43 5.83 -4.75
C HIS A 151 -2.34 6.92 -5.34
N SER A 152 -3.22 6.55 -6.26
CA SER A 152 -4.20 7.46 -6.85
C SER A 152 -3.52 8.67 -7.53
N VAL A 153 -3.86 9.90 -7.16
CA VAL A 153 -3.12 11.12 -7.56
C VAL A 153 -1.62 10.96 -7.31
N GLY A 154 -1.24 10.40 -6.15
CA GLY A 154 0.16 10.13 -5.83
C GLY A 154 0.83 9.14 -6.79
N GLY A 155 0.06 8.23 -7.41
CA GLY A 155 0.56 7.31 -8.43
C GLY A 155 1.01 8.04 -9.70
N LEU A 156 0.24 9.03 -10.15
CA LEU A 156 0.64 9.92 -11.27
C LEU A 156 1.86 10.77 -10.89
N LEU A 157 1.85 11.34 -9.68
CA LEU A 157 2.99 12.11 -9.19
C LEU A 157 4.26 11.27 -9.05
N ALA A 158 4.15 9.99 -8.68
CA ALA A 158 5.29 9.07 -8.58
C ALA A 158 5.96 8.85 -9.95
N ALA A 159 5.17 8.64 -11.00
CA ALA A 159 5.68 8.55 -12.37
C ALA A 159 6.32 9.87 -12.81
N ASN A 160 5.67 11.02 -12.53
CA ASN A 160 6.22 12.35 -12.83
C ASN A 160 7.55 12.63 -12.11
N VAL A 161 7.66 12.27 -10.83
CA VAL A 161 8.91 12.41 -10.06
C VAL A 161 10.02 11.59 -10.69
N ALA A 162 9.75 10.34 -11.12
CA ALA A 162 10.73 9.49 -11.77
C ALA A 162 11.21 10.09 -13.12
N ALA A 163 10.28 10.63 -13.92
CA ALA A 163 10.59 11.24 -15.20
C ALA A 163 11.39 12.55 -15.05
N LEU A 164 11.05 13.35 -14.04
CA LEU A 164 11.62 14.70 -13.86
C LEU A 164 12.78 14.76 -12.85
N ALA A 165 13.23 13.62 -12.33
CA ALA A 165 14.26 13.58 -11.28
C ALA A 165 15.55 14.33 -11.72
N SER A 166 16.04 14.07 -12.93
CA SER A 166 17.23 14.71 -13.46
C SER A 166 17.07 16.23 -13.63
N GLU A 167 15.97 16.67 -14.24
CA GLU A 167 15.67 18.09 -14.47
C GLU A 167 15.44 18.85 -13.16
N SER A 168 14.97 18.16 -12.13
CA SER A 168 14.75 18.72 -10.80
C SER A 168 15.96 18.67 -9.90
N ASN A 169 17.13 18.22 -10.39
CA ASN A 169 18.32 17.98 -9.58
C ASN A 169 18.06 17.05 -8.39
N LEU A 170 17.21 16.04 -8.57
CA LEU A 170 16.98 14.97 -7.63
C LEU A 170 17.84 13.74 -7.96
N PRO A 171 18.13 12.88 -6.98
CA PRO A 171 18.77 11.61 -7.21
C PRO A 171 17.95 10.76 -8.20
N ARG A 172 18.66 9.94 -8.97
CA ARG A 172 18.02 9.02 -9.89
C ARG A 172 17.09 8.05 -9.16
N VAL A 173 15.84 7.96 -9.64
CA VAL A 173 14.86 6.98 -9.15
C VAL A 173 15.18 5.61 -9.75
N ARG A 174 15.46 4.63 -8.90
CA ARG A 174 15.81 3.26 -9.30
C ARG A 174 14.58 2.34 -9.41
N ALA A 175 13.55 2.63 -8.64
CA ALA A 175 12.30 1.88 -8.65
C ALA A 175 11.12 2.83 -8.52
N VAL A 176 10.07 2.61 -9.31
CA VAL A 176 8.81 3.34 -9.22
C VAL A 176 7.63 2.38 -9.24
N MET A 177 6.69 2.58 -8.33
CA MET A 177 5.42 1.86 -8.34
C MET A 177 4.26 2.84 -8.31
N SER A 178 3.47 2.84 -9.37
CA SER A 178 2.28 3.66 -9.56
C SER A 178 1.05 2.81 -9.26
N VAL A 179 0.38 3.06 -8.12
CA VAL A 179 -0.71 2.21 -7.62
C VAL A 179 -2.04 2.90 -7.83
N GLU A 180 -2.91 2.26 -8.58
CA GLU A 180 -4.26 2.76 -8.91
C GLU A 180 -4.21 4.26 -9.27
N PRO A 181 -3.31 4.67 -10.21
CA PRO A 181 -3.10 6.07 -10.53
C PRO A 181 -4.33 6.66 -11.19
N GLY A 182 -4.62 7.93 -10.88
CA GLY A 182 -5.69 8.63 -11.54
C GLY A 182 -6.40 9.66 -10.68
N ILE A 183 -7.35 10.33 -11.28
CA ILE A 183 -8.30 11.24 -10.65
C ILE A 183 -9.68 11.08 -11.31
N THR A 184 -10.72 11.08 -10.48
CA THR A 184 -12.06 10.59 -10.87
C THR A 184 -12.89 11.48 -11.73
N GLU A 185 -12.63 12.78 -11.78
CA GLU A 185 -13.59 13.72 -12.34
C GLU A 185 -12.96 14.65 -13.39
N ALA A 186 -13.39 14.52 -14.62
CA ALA A 186 -13.19 15.56 -15.62
C ALA A 186 -13.94 16.86 -15.18
N PRO A 187 -13.36 18.04 -15.30
CA PRO A 187 -12.16 18.37 -16.07
C PRO A 187 -10.85 18.34 -15.25
N ILE A 188 -10.83 17.72 -14.09
CA ILE A 188 -9.68 17.67 -13.21
C ILE A 188 -8.72 16.61 -13.75
N ASN A 189 -7.55 17.02 -14.23
CA ASN A 189 -6.51 16.12 -14.71
C ASN A 189 -5.15 16.54 -14.14
N ILE A 190 -4.40 15.55 -13.69
CA ILE A 190 -2.97 15.70 -13.37
C ILE A 190 -2.19 15.32 -14.62
N PRO A 191 -1.54 16.26 -15.30
CA PRO A 191 -0.79 15.93 -16.49
C PRO A 191 0.36 14.99 -16.14
N LEU A 192 0.55 13.95 -16.93
CA LEU A 192 1.78 13.19 -16.90
C LEU A 192 2.89 14.02 -17.55
N ALA A 193 4.06 13.99 -16.94
CA ALA A 193 5.29 14.45 -17.56
C ALA A 193 5.62 13.55 -18.77
N ASP A 194 6.63 13.93 -19.51
CA ASP A 194 7.18 13.08 -20.56
C ASP A 194 7.83 11.83 -19.91
N LEU A 195 7.09 10.72 -19.86
CA LEU A 195 7.54 9.48 -19.21
C LEU A 195 8.64 8.75 -19.99
N GLU A 196 8.94 9.15 -21.23
CA GLU A 196 10.13 8.68 -21.95
C GLU A 196 11.44 9.08 -21.24
N LYS A 197 11.39 10.08 -20.37
CA LYS A 197 12.53 10.50 -19.54
C LYS A 197 12.82 9.57 -18.37
N ILE A 198 11.96 8.60 -18.07
CA ILE A 198 12.26 7.58 -17.06
C ILE A 198 13.41 6.72 -17.58
N PRO A 199 14.54 6.63 -16.85
CA PRO A 199 15.70 5.89 -17.33
C PRO A 199 15.41 4.40 -17.57
N ALA A 200 16.02 3.82 -18.61
CA ALA A 200 15.77 2.43 -19.02
C ALA A 200 16.05 1.39 -17.93
N GLU A 201 16.94 1.67 -17.00
CA GLU A 201 17.28 0.80 -15.89
C GLU A 201 16.39 0.97 -14.64
N THR A 202 15.43 1.90 -14.67
CA THR A 202 14.42 2.03 -13.63
C THR A 202 13.49 0.83 -13.68
N LEU A 203 13.23 0.21 -12.53
CA LEU A 203 12.21 -0.84 -12.41
C LEU A 203 10.85 -0.19 -12.17
N LEU A 204 9.83 -0.57 -12.94
CA LEU A 204 8.52 0.09 -12.93
C LEU A 204 7.38 -0.92 -12.75
N LEU A 205 6.48 -0.64 -11.82
CA LEU A 205 5.19 -1.32 -11.70
C LEU A 205 4.04 -0.33 -11.85
N ALA A 206 3.11 -0.65 -12.76
CA ALA A 206 1.82 0.01 -12.87
C ALA A 206 0.73 -0.94 -12.34
N VAL A 207 0.08 -0.58 -11.24
CA VAL A 207 -0.85 -1.45 -10.52
C VAL A 207 -2.25 -0.89 -10.59
N ALA A 208 -3.24 -1.75 -10.84
CA ALA A 208 -4.68 -1.43 -10.81
C ALA A 208 -5.45 -2.45 -9.98
N GLY A 209 -6.65 -2.10 -9.52
CA GLY A 209 -7.57 -3.00 -8.82
C GLY A 209 -8.78 -3.34 -9.70
N ASP A 210 -9.24 -4.59 -9.72
CA ASP A 210 -10.37 -5.03 -10.56
C ASP A 210 -11.73 -4.48 -10.10
N GLN A 211 -11.81 -3.98 -8.87
CA GLN A 211 -12.98 -3.28 -8.32
C GLN A 211 -12.73 -1.79 -8.10
N ASP A 212 -11.67 -1.24 -8.68
CA ASP A 212 -11.48 0.19 -8.70
C ASP A 212 -12.41 0.85 -9.72
N THR A 213 -13.57 1.25 -9.24
CA THR A 213 -14.57 1.97 -10.05
C THR A 213 -14.29 3.48 -10.10
N LEU A 214 -13.33 3.96 -9.33
CA LEU A 214 -13.02 5.38 -9.19
C LEU A 214 -12.11 5.86 -10.32
N VAL A 215 -10.95 5.26 -10.50
CA VAL A 215 -9.98 5.62 -11.55
C VAL A 215 -9.80 4.53 -12.60
N ARG A 216 -10.24 3.30 -12.30
CA ARG A 216 -10.09 2.14 -13.16
C ARG A 216 -8.61 1.85 -13.45
N ASP A 217 -8.30 1.37 -14.65
CA ASP A 217 -6.95 0.99 -15.07
C ASP A 217 -6.34 1.93 -16.13
N THR A 218 -7.08 2.98 -16.51
CA THR A 218 -6.71 3.86 -17.62
C THR A 218 -5.34 4.51 -17.44
N ASP A 219 -5.13 5.18 -16.32
CA ASP A 219 -3.86 5.87 -16.08
C ASP A 219 -2.73 4.90 -15.70
N ALA A 220 -3.03 3.75 -15.11
CA ALA A 220 -2.03 2.69 -14.91
C ALA A 220 -1.50 2.16 -16.27
N LYS A 221 -2.37 1.96 -17.24
CA LYS A 221 -1.99 1.61 -18.62
C LYS A 221 -1.19 2.72 -19.28
N ARG A 222 -1.57 3.99 -19.10
CA ARG A 222 -0.80 5.12 -19.62
C ARG A 222 0.60 5.15 -19.03
N VAL A 223 0.76 5.02 -17.72
CA VAL A 223 2.08 4.96 -17.07
C VAL A 223 2.91 3.82 -17.66
N PHE A 224 2.31 2.66 -17.88
CA PHE A 224 2.99 1.51 -18.49
C PHE A 224 3.42 1.77 -19.94
N TYR A 225 2.52 2.26 -20.79
CA TYR A 225 2.79 2.44 -22.23
C TYR A 225 3.65 3.67 -22.52
N GLU A 226 3.43 4.80 -21.84
CA GLU A 226 4.15 6.04 -22.08
C GLU A 226 5.60 5.99 -21.53
N SER A 227 5.95 5.04 -20.66
CA SER A 227 7.33 4.79 -20.21
C SER A 227 8.13 3.99 -21.22
N THR A 228 8.30 4.51 -22.46
CA THR A 228 8.81 3.76 -23.61
C THR A 228 10.30 3.39 -23.49
N GLN A 229 11.09 4.18 -22.77
CA GLN A 229 12.51 3.88 -22.54
C GLN A 229 12.72 2.74 -21.54
N VAL A 230 11.76 2.46 -20.67
CA VAL A 230 11.83 1.32 -19.75
C VAL A 230 11.48 0.04 -20.51
N PRO A 231 12.43 -0.89 -20.70
CA PRO A 231 12.17 -2.12 -21.45
C PRO A 231 11.16 -3.00 -20.71
N THR A 232 10.40 -3.82 -21.46
CA THR A 232 9.39 -4.73 -20.88
C THR A 232 9.96 -5.65 -19.82
N ALA A 233 11.24 -6.05 -19.92
CA ALA A 233 11.90 -6.81 -18.87
C ALA A 233 11.97 -6.06 -17.53
N ASN A 234 11.88 -4.73 -17.49
CA ASN A 234 11.99 -3.89 -16.32
C ASN A 234 10.65 -3.28 -15.88
N LYS A 235 9.55 -3.62 -16.52
CA LYS A 235 8.22 -3.13 -16.14
C LYS A 235 7.15 -4.20 -16.29
N ASP A 236 6.18 -4.19 -15.39
CA ASP A 236 4.95 -4.98 -15.47
C ASP A 236 3.72 -4.12 -15.19
N PHE A 237 2.63 -4.45 -15.87
CA PHE A 237 1.28 -4.03 -15.47
C PHE A 237 0.67 -5.13 -14.62
N ILE A 238 0.09 -4.75 -13.48
CA ILE A 238 -0.46 -5.67 -12.50
C ILE A 238 -1.91 -5.29 -12.19
N MET A 239 -2.81 -6.29 -12.30
CA MET A 239 -4.18 -6.17 -11.81
C MET A 239 -4.30 -6.96 -10.50
N MET A 240 -4.58 -6.29 -9.39
CA MET A 240 -5.03 -6.92 -8.15
C MET A 240 -6.45 -7.43 -8.35
N VAL A 241 -6.73 -8.64 -7.84
CA VAL A 241 -7.99 -9.37 -8.08
C VAL A 241 -8.76 -9.53 -6.79
N THR A 242 -10.01 -9.10 -6.80
CA THR A 242 -10.96 -9.31 -5.70
C THR A 242 -11.23 -10.79 -5.47
N ASP A 243 -11.16 -11.23 -4.21
CA ASP A 243 -11.47 -12.58 -3.81
C ASP A 243 -12.50 -12.61 -2.67
N ALA A 244 -13.64 -13.25 -2.93
CA ALA A 244 -14.76 -13.36 -2.01
C ALA A 244 -14.91 -14.78 -1.41
N HIS A 245 -13.85 -15.60 -1.46
CA HIS A 245 -13.86 -16.97 -0.94
C HIS A 245 -14.15 -17.02 0.56
N GLY A 246 -13.53 -16.14 1.33
CA GLY A 246 -13.65 -16.09 2.78
C GLY A 246 -14.32 -14.84 3.35
N THR A 247 -14.18 -14.63 4.66
CA THR A 247 -14.71 -13.47 5.36
C THR A 247 -13.66 -12.91 6.34
N PRO A 248 -13.37 -11.59 6.29
CA PRO A 248 -13.82 -10.64 5.27
C PRO A 248 -13.28 -10.98 3.88
N SER A 249 -13.99 -10.54 2.83
CA SER A 249 -13.51 -10.67 1.47
C SER A 249 -12.35 -9.70 1.19
N LEU A 250 -11.48 -10.07 0.24
CA LEU A 250 -10.40 -9.21 -0.23
C LEU A 250 -10.91 -8.38 -1.41
N GLN A 251 -11.13 -7.09 -1.19
CA GLN A 251 -11.71 -6.18 -2.18
C GLN A 251 -10.61 -5.31 -2.80
N ALA A 252 -10.22 -5.60 -4.05
CA ALA A 252 -9.23 -4.82 -4.80
C ALA A 252 -9.88 -3.53 -5.36
N SER A 253 -10.34 -2.67 -4.46
CA SER A 253 -10.97 -1.38 -4.73
C SER A 253 -9.98 -0.24 -4.55
N HIS A 254 -10.31 0.96 -5.03
CA HIS A 254 -9.44 2.14 -4.93
C HIS A 254 -8.89 2.45 -3.54
N ARG A 255 -9.45 1.89 -2.49
CA ARG A 255 -8.99 2.09 -1.11
C ARG A 255 -8.11 0.96 -0.58
N ALA A 256 -7.97 -0.12 -1.34
CA ALA A 256 -7.16 -1.27 -0.92
C ALA A 256 -5.71 -0.90 -0.58
N PRO A 257 -5.05 0.03 -1.29
CA PRO A 257 -3.68 0.43 -0.95
C PRO A 257 -3.56 1.30 0.31
N THR A 258 -4.68 1.75 0.92
CA THR A 258 -4.63 2.52 2.17
C THR A 258 -4.50 1.57 3.36
N ALA A 259 -3.50 1.81 4.19
CA ALA A 259 -3.14 0.97 5.33
C ALA A 259 -3.06 1.83 6.59
N MET A 260 -4.17 1.97 7.31
CA MET A 260 -4.30 2.90 8.44
C MET A 260 -3.49 2.46 9.66
N ASN A 261 -2.75 3.41 10.25
CA ASN A 261 -2.12 3.24 11.56
C ASN A 261 -2.23 4.54 12.37
N ARG A 262 -2.95 4.48 13.50
CA ARG A 262 -3.20 5.64 14.37
C ARG A 262 -1.95 6.25 15.00
N ASP A 263 -0.87 5.49 15.12
CA ASP A 263 0.41 6.02 15.60
C ASP A 263 1.00 7.07 14.66
N TYR A 264 0.48 7.17 13.44
CA TYR A 264 0.88 8.13 12.40
C TYR A 264 -0.11 9.30 12.25
N ASP A 265 -1.12 9.39 13.13
CA ASP A 265 -2.07 10.49 13.13
C ASP A 265 -1.37 11.80 13.53
N ASN A 266 -1.43 12.80 12.68
CA ASN A 266 -0.87 14.14 12.95
C ASN A 266 -1.83 15.03 13.76
N GLY A 267 -3.02 14.54 14.14
CA GLY A 267 -4.04 15.25 14.90
C GLY A 267 -4.83 16.29 14.09
N GLU A 268 -4.59 16.43 12.80
CA GLU A 268 -5.30 17.37 11.94
C GLU A 268 -6.56 16.73 11.33
N SER A 269 -7.71 17.38 11.52
CA SER A 269 -8.95 17.00 10.85
C SER A 269 -8.95 17.56 9.44
N VAL A 270 -9.00 16.70 8.43
CA VAL A 270 -9.23 17.11 7.06
C VAL A 270 -10.74 17.19 6.81
N SER A 271 -11.26 18.38 6.50
CA SER A 271 -12.66 18.55 6.15
C SER A 271 -13.01 17.67 4.94
N GLY A 272 -14.00 16.77 5.09
CA GLY A 272 -14.41 15.83 4.05
C GLY A 272 -13.70 14.48 4.05
N ALA A 273 -12.58 14.33 4.77
CA ALA A 273 -11.96 13.03 4.98
C ALA A 273 -12.76 12.20 6.01
N PRO A 274 -12.70 10.85 5.96
CA PRO A 274 -13.25 10.02 7.01
C PRO A 274 -12.65 10.44 8.36
N ASN A 275 -13.48 10.84 9.33
CA ASN A 275 -12.99 11.24 10.65
C ASN A 275 -12.50 9.98 11.40
N PRO A 276 -11.19 9.81 11.64
CA PRO A 276 -10.65 8.64 12.32
C PRO A 276 -11.16 8.52 13.76
N ASN A 277 -11.56 9.64 14.40
CA ASN A 277 -12.12 9.64 15.76
C ASN A 277 -13.57 9.13 15.82
N ARG A 278 -14.30 9.08 14.70
CA ARG A 278 -15.59 8.41 14.62
C ARG A 278 -15.48 6.90 14.49
N ILE A 279 -14.31 6.37 14.22
CA ILE A 279 -14.03 4.95 14.01
C ILE A 279 -13.86 4.20 15.33
N GLY A 280 -13.65 4.89 16.47
CA GLY A 280 -13.19 4.27 17.71
C GLY A 280 -14.05 4.43 18.96
N ASN A 281 -15.16 5.15 18.95
CA ASN A 281 -16.02 5.34 20.14
C ASN A 281 -17.27 4.47 20.15
N SER A 282 -17.25 3.28 19.56
CA SER A 282 -18.33 2.29 19.74
C SER A 282 -18.08 1.30 20.89
N SER A 283 -17.21 1.64 21.86
CA SER A 283 -17.03 0.83 23.07
C SER A 283 -18.14 0.95 24.11
N SER A 284 -19.27 1.61 23.78
CA SER A 284 -20.41 1.67 24.67
C SER A 284 -21.74 1.42 23.94
N ARG A 285 -21.89 0.26 23.31
CA ARG A 285 -23.17 -0.43 23.12
C ARG A 285 -22.91 -1.91 22.83
N GLN A 286 -22.86 -2.71 23.88
CA GLN A 286 -23.18 -4.12 23.79
C GLN A 286 -24.63 -4.21 23.35
N ASN A 287 -24.84 -4.57 22.08
CA ASN A 287 -25.91 -5.45 21.60
C ASN A 287 -25.96 -5.38 20.07
N GLY A 288 -25.60 -6.47 19.45
CA GLY A 288 -26.10 -6.90 18.16
C GLY A 288 -25.70 -6.09 16.93
N SER A 289 -24.94 -6.73 16.07
CA SER A 289 -24.64 -6.34 14.68
C SER A 289 -23.42 -5.44 14.51
N ALA A 290 -22.32 -6.07 14.20
CA ALA A 290 -21.09 -5.41 13.72
C ALA A 290 -21.31 -4.87 12.29
N ASN A 291 -22.06 -3.77 12.15
CA ASN A 291 -22.08 -2.97 10.95
C ASN A 291 -20.89 -2.01 10.99
N GLN A 292 -19.68 -2.52 10.79
CA GLN A 292 -18.58 -1.68 10.30
C GLN A 292 -19.02 -1.21 8.90
N SER A 293 -18.96 0.10 8.66
CA SER A 293 -19.27 0.64 7.33
C SER A 293 -18.36 -0.08 6.31
N PRO A 294 -18.88 -0.59 5.19
CA PRO A 294 -18.08 -1.25 4.15
C PRO A 294 -16.88 -0.41 3.68
N ARG A 295 -16.97 0.90 3.85
CA ARG A 295 -15.92 1.87 3.53
C ARG A 295 -14.69 1.77 4.48
N LEU A 296 -14.85 1.23 5.68
CA LEU A 296 -13.76 1.08 6.66
C LEU A 296 -13.05 -0.25 6.50
N GLU A 297 -13.77 -1.33 6.17
CA GLU A 297 -13.17 -2.65 5.95
C GLU A 297 -12.14 -2.61 4.81
N THR A 298 -12.38 -1.81 3.76
CA THR A 298 -11.45 -1.66 2.64
C THR A 298 -10.20 -0.83 2.94
N MET A 299 -10.09 -0.21 4.11
CA MET A 299 -8.93 0.54 4.58
C MET A 299 -8.14 -0.20 5.68
N MET A 300 -8.56 -1.40 6.02
CA MET A 300 -7.89 -2.25 7.00
C MET A 300 -6.80 -3.07 6.32
N ILE A 301 -5.66 -3.21 7.01
CA ILE A 301 -4.55 -4.02 6.52
C ILE A 301 -4.99 -5.46 6.33
N ASN A 302 -4.71 -6.03 5.16
CA ASN A 302 -5.07 -7.41 4.82
C ASN A 302 -4.10 -8.01 3.79
N ALA A 303 -4.47 -9.13 3.18
CA ALA A 303 -3.62 -9.84 2.22
C ALA A 303 -3.32 -9.04 0.95
N LEU A 304 -4.17 -8.07 0.55
CA LEU A 304 -3.87 -7.18 -0.58
C LEU A 304 -2.70 -6.25 -0.28
N ASP A 305 -2.50 -5.88 1.01
CA ASP A 305 -1.29 -5.18 1.43
C ASP A 305 -0.09 -6.12 1.42
N TYR A 306 -0.15 -7.21 2.20
CA TYR A 306 1.02 -8.07 2.47
C TYR A 306 1.56 -8.78 1.24
N TYR A 307 0.67 -9.36 0.42
CA TYR A 307 1.00 -10.14 -0.77
C TYR A 307 0.82 -9.36 -2.06
N GLY A 308 0.13 -8.22 -2.01
CA GLY A 308 -0.04 -7.28 -3.12
C GLY A 308 0.98 -6.15 -3.02
N THR A 309 0.54 -4.95 -2.61
CA THR A 309 1.31 -3.71 -2.69
C THR A 309 2.65 -3.76 -1.95
N TRP A 310 2.69 -4.29 -0.72
CA TRP A 310 3.93 -4.32 0.08
C TRP A 310 4.94 -5.31 -0.50
N LYS A 311 4.52 -6.55 -0.80
CA LYS A 311 5.41 -7.56 -1.42
C LYS A 311 6.01 -7.04 -2.73
N LEU A 312 5.16 -6.49 -3.59
CA LEU A 312 5.58 -5.99 -4.89
C LEU A 312 6.61 -4.86 -4.75
N PHE A 313 6.35 -3.89 -3.88
CA PHE A 313 7.23 -2.75 -3.71
C PHE A 313 8.52 -3.10 -2.98
N ASP A 314 8.46 -3.92 -1.92
CA ASP A 314 9.65 -4.43 -1.26
C ASP A 314 10.58 -5.15 -2.25
N ALA A 315 10.01 -6.07 -3.04
CA ALA A 315 10.78 -6.85 -4.01
C ALA A 315 11.32 -5.98 -5.15
N LEU A 316 10.58 -4.95 -5.56
CA LEU A 316 11.03 -3.98 -6.55
C LEU A 316 12.24 -3.19 -6.03
N CYS A 317 12.18 -2.73 -4.78
CA CYS A 317 13.29 -2.07 -4.11
C CYS A 317 14.49 -3.02 -3.92
N ASP A 318 14.26 -4.25 -3.46
CA ASP A 318 15.32 -5.25 -3.30
C ASP A 318 16.02 -5.55 -4.64
N ALA A 319 15.27 -5.64 -5.73
CA ALA A 319 15.80 -5.85 -7.07
C ALA A 319 16.62 -4.64 -7.55
N ALA A 320 16.07 -3.44 -7.39
CA ALA A 320 16.70 -2.19 -7.84
C ALA A 320 17.96 -1.83 -7.03
N PHE A 321 17.96 -2.12 -5.73
CA PHE A 321 19.02 -1.69 -4.80
C PHE A 321 20.08 -2.76 -4.56
N HIS A 322 19.70 -4.03 -4.65
CA HIS A 322 20.52 -5.15 -4.21
C HIS A 322 20.61 -6.32 -5.21
N GLY A 323 19.87 -6.25 -6.33
CA GLY A 323 19.78 -7.34 -7.31
C GLY A 323 19.13 -8.62 -6.77
N LYS A 324 18.27 -8.51 -5.74
CA LYS A 324 17.62 -9.64 -5.07
C LYS A 324 16.10 -9.59 -5.24
N ASN A 325 15.44 -10.71 -5.03
CA ASN A 325 13.97 -10.82 -4.95
C ASN A 325 13.20 -10.35 -6.18
N ARG A 326 13.86 -10.13 -7.33
CA ARG A 326 13.23 -9.63 -8.56
C ARG A 326 12.01 -10.46 -8.96
N GLN A 327 12.06 -11.78 -8.77
CA GLN A 327 10.97 -12.71 -9.11
C GLN A 327 9.67 -12.45 -8.31
N TYR A 328 9.72 -11.70 -7.21
CA TYR A 328 8.52 -11.31 -6.47
C TYR A 328 7.88 -10.01 -6.97
N ALA A 329 8.56 -9.29 -7.87
CA ALA A 329 8.09 -8.02 -8.40
C ALA A 329 7.87 -8.02 -9.91
N LEU A 330 8.67 -8.75 -10.69
CA LEU A 330 8.74 -8.64 -12.15
C LEU A 330 8.82 -10.01 -12.83
N GLY A 331 8.29 -10.07 -14.08
CA GLY A 331 8.45 -11.20 -14.99
C GLY A 331 7.36 -12.24 -14.95
N ASN A 332 6.17 -11.91 -14.44
CA ASN A 332 4.99 -12.77 -14.39
C ASN A 332 5.26 -14.16 -13.75
N THR A 333 6.08 -14.20 -12.71
CA THR A 333 6.47 -15.42 -12.01
C THR A 333 5.37 -15.90 -11.06
N LYS A 334 5.47 -17.12 -10.57
CA LYS A 334 4.57 -17.66 -9.54
C LYS A 334 4.69 -16.87 -8.24
N GLU A 335 5.90 -16.49 -7.85
CA GLU A 335 6.19 -15.70 -6.65
C GLU A 335 5.56 -14.32 -6.71
N GLN A 336 5.61 -13.68 -7.89
CA GLN A 336 4.98 -12.38 -8.11
C GLN A 336 3.46 -12.48 -7.99
N ARG A 337 2.83 -13.49 -8.59
CA ARG A 337 1.38 -13.66 -8.62
C ARG A 337 0.77 -14.15 -7.31
N PHE A 338 1.53 -14.89 -6.50
CA PHE A 338 1.04 -15.53 -5.28
C PHE A 338 0.49 -14.52 -4.26
N MET A 339 -0.71 -14.77 -3.76
CA MET A 339 -1.44 -13.89 -2.84
C MET A 339 -1.73 -14.53 -1.47
N GLY A 340 -1.07 -15.64 -1.14
CA GLY A 340 -1.30 -16.38 0.10
C GLY A 340 -2.36 -17.47 -0.01
N LEU A 341 -2.65 -18.09 1.12
CA LEU A 341 -3.68 -19.14 1.23
C LEU A 341 -4.72 -18.70 2.27
N TRP A 342 -5.99 -18.89 1.96
CA TRP A 342 -7.06 -18.79 2.94
C TRP A 342 -6.84 -19.81 4.07
N SER A 343 -7.46 -19.60 5.23
CA SER A 343 -7.27 -20.48 6.39
C SER A 343 -7.69 -21.94 6.18
N ASP A 344 -8.46 -22.23 5.15
CA ASP A 344 -8.84 -23.58 4.71
C ASP A 344 -7.88 -24.18 3.66
N GLY A 345 -6.79 -23.49 3.33
CA GLY A 345 -5.76 -23.92 2.39
C GLY A 345 -6.06 -23.61 0.92
N VAL A 346 -7.20 -22.99 0.60
CA VAL A 346 -7.51 -22.55 -0.77
C VAL A 346 -6.60 -21.35 -1.11
N PRO A 347 -5.95 -21.37 -2.30
CA PRO A 347 -5.17 -20.21 -2.74
C PRO A 347 -6.05 -18.98 -2.93
N VAL A 348 -5.58 -17.82 -2.44
CA VAL A 348 -6.16 -16.54 -2.82
C VAL A 348 -5.94 -16.33 -4.32
N LYS A 349 -6.90 -15.72 -4.99
CA LYS A 349 -6.79 -15.40 -6.43
C LYS A 349 -5.48 -14.67 -6.71
N GLU A 350 -4.72 -15.21 -7.65
CA GLU A 350 -3.43 -14.63 -8.06
C GLU A 350 -3.57 -13.23 -8.67
N LEU A 351 -2.52 -12.43 -8.55
CA LEU A 351 -2.38 -11.20 -9.34
C LEU A 351 -2.37 -11.57 -10.83
N LYS A 352 -3.01 -10.75 -11.66
CA LYS A 352 -2.86 -10.83 -13.11
C LYS A 352 -1.74 -9.90 -13.54
N VAL A 353 -0.73 -10.45 -14.18
CA VAL A 353 0.46 -9.72 -14.61
C VAL A 353 0.55 -9.81 -16.14
N THR A 354 0.80 -8.68 -16.78
CA THR A 354 0.96 -8.62 -18.25
C THR A 354 1.95 -7.51 -18.64
N ASP A 355 2.59 -7.70 -19.78
CA ASP A 355 3.41 -6.71 -20.49
C ASP A 355 2.67 -6.09 -21.70
N THR A 356 1.39 -6.44 -21.86
CA THR A 356 0.48 -5.97 -22.92
C THR A 356 -0.92 -5.67 -22.35
N PRO A 357 -1.06 -4.71 -21.41
CA PRO A 357 -2.31 -4.42 -20.73
C PRO A 357 -3.41 -3.82 -21.60
#